data_16b293a199aa4dd33a9e3e595d7250c7
#
_entry.id   16b293a199aa4dd33a9e3e595d7250c7
#
_cell.length_a   1.000
_cell.length_b   1.000
_cell.length_c   1.000
_cell.angle_alpha   90.00
_cell.angle_beta   90.00
_cell.angle_gamma   90.00
#
_symmetry.space_group_name_H-M   'P 1'
#
loop_
_entity.id
_entity.type
_entity.pdbx_description
1 polymer ?
#
loop_
_entity_poly.entity_id
_entity_poly.type
_entity_poly.pdbx_seq_one_letter_code
_entity_poly.pdbx_strand_id
1 'polypeptide(L)'
;MNFFFMEMNTRLQVEHPVTEAITGQDLVEWQLRVASGEPLPLMQDQLKIHGHAIEARICAENPDNNFLPATGTLHVYGLPACVTFERADAGVRVDSGVREGDTISPFYDSMVAKLIVHGSTREEALARLDTALAQTHIVGLATNVQFLRHVTTSPSFAKANLDTALIPREADVLFKQEKVGLGLAAAALVARTLVDEQALAQQRDSSGWIDPWAQRDNWRSHGPSVRSFAMQFHEQPHTVQLTAVHDGDVLLRVDGDEAVLRYQTLANGALDVAWGTQRAACHIYKKGDVAHVFTAQGATQIVAIDALAHAGDGQVEGGRLTAPMPGKVVSFAVKAGDAVKKGQPLAVMEAMKMEHTIAAPADGTVAEVLFAPGDQVTEGSELLRMEVAA
;
A
#
# COMPACT_ATOMS: atom_id res chain seq x y z
N MET A 1 11.30 37.84 -11.42
CA MET A 1 10.37 36.71 -11.59
C MET A 1 8.96 37.30 -11.61
N ASN A 2 8.19 37.09 -12.65
CA ASN A 2 6.80 37.57 -12.69
C ASN A 2 5.90 36.47 -12.11
N PHE A 3 4.94 36.85 -11.27
CA PHE A 3 3.90 35.96 -10.76
C PHE A 3 2.53 36.57 -11.09
N PHE A 4 1.53 35.70 -11.18
CA PHE A 4 0.18 36.08 -11.55
C PHE A 4 -0.79 35.56 -10.49
N PHE A 5 -1.82 36.36 -10.17
CA PHE A 5 -2.93 35.89 -9.35
C PHE A 5 -3.77 34.92 -10.18
N MET A 6 -4.04 33.73 -9.66
CA MET A 6 -4.89 32.73 -10.28
C MET A 6 -6.25 32.64 -9.60
N GLU A 7 -6.24 32.30 -8.31
CA GLU A 7 -7.46 32.15 -7.49
C GLU A 7 -7.17 32.36 -6.01
N MET A 8 -8.22 32.50 -5.21
CA MET A 8 -8.15 32.49 -3.76
C MET A 8 -9.07 31.38 -3.24
N ASN A 9 -8.53 30.50 -2.46
CA ASN A 9 -9.31 29.49 -1.74
C ASN A 9 -9.85 30.10 -0.44
N THR A 10 -11.09 30.56 -0.47
CA THR A 10 -11.77 31.22 0.67
C THR A 10 -12.39 30.22 1.64
N ARG A 11 -11.70 29.14 1.95
CA ARG A 11 -12.10 28.05 2.83
C ARG A 11 -10.91 27.55 3.64
N LEU A 12 -11.19 26.79 4.70
CA LEU A 12 -10.13 26.06 5.40
C LEU A 12 -9.45 25.09 4.42
N GLN A 13 -8.15 25.14 4.35
CA GLN A 13 -7.35 24.24 3.50
C GLN A 13 -7.19 22.87 4.17
N VAL A 14 -7.04 21.81 3.37
CA VAL A 14 -6.76 20.45 3.89
C VAL A 14 -5.48 20.49 4.72
N GLU A 15 -4.47 21.23 4.25
CA GLU A 15 -3.13 21.38 4.83
C GLU A 15 -3.00 22.42 5.96
N HIS A 16 -4.12 22.94 6.52
CA HIS A 16 -4.08 23.86 7.66
C HIS A 16 -3.25 23.35 8.85
N PRO A 17 -3.14 22.02 9.11
CA PRO A 17 -2.34 21.53 10.21
C PRO A 17 -0.85 21.88 10.11
N VAL A 18 -0.32 22.09 8.89
CA VAL A 18 1.07 22.56 8.69
C VAL A 18 1.22 23.96 9.27
N THR A 19 0.28 24.87 8.98
CA THR A 19 0.26 26.23 9.53
C THR A 19 0.08 26.19 11.05
N GLU A 20 -0.82 25.37 11.56
CA GLU A 20 -1.03 25.18 13.00
C GLU A 20 0.25 24.73 13.70
N ALA A 21 0.94 23.74 13.13
CA ALA A 21 2.16 23.18 13.71
C ALA A 21 3.31 24.21 13.82
N ILE A 22 3.47 25.09 12.82
CA ILE A 22 4.56 26.07 12.81
C ILE A 22 4.22 27.37 13.52
N THR A 23 2.93 27.70 13.70
CA THR A 23 2.50 28.95 14.35
C THR A 23 1.98 28.79 15.77
N GLY A 24 1.64 27.54 16.14
CA GLY A 24 1.05 27.23 17.43
C GLY A 24 -0.42 27.68 17.57
N GLN A 25 -1.11 27.95 16.45
CA GLN A 25 -2.50 28.37 16.44
C GLN A 25 -3.44 27.22 16.08
N ASP A 26 -4.69 27.28 16.50
CA ASP A 26 -5.78 26.41 16.08
C ASP A 26 -6.69 27.21 15.13
N LEU A 27 -6.60 26.92 13.83
CA LEU A 27 -7.34 27.68 12.82
C LEU A 27 -8.83 27.34 12.81
N VAL A 28 -9.22 26.15 13.26
CA VAL A 28 -10.63 25.76 13.40
C VAL A 28 -11.26 26.50 14.57
N GLU A 29 -10.58 26.56 15.72
CA GLU A 29 -11.01 27.37 16.87
C GLU A 29 -11.15 28.84 16.47
N TRP A 30 -10.20 29.39 15.72
CA TRP A 30 -10.29 30.77 15.25
C TRP A 30 -11.52 31.04 14.39
N GLN A 31 -11.85 30.11 13.47
CA GLN A 31 -13.07 30.23 12.67
C GLN A 31 -14.34 30.26 13.53
N LEU A 32 -14.41 29.41 14.55
CA LEU A 32 -15.56 29.38 15.47
C LEU A 32 -15.66 30.66 16.31
N ARG A 33 -14.55 31.18 16.84
CA ARG A 33 -14.51 32.43 17.60
C ARG A 33 -14.95 33.62 16.74
N VAL A 34 -14.38 33.75 15.54
CA VAL A 34 -14.73 34.85 14.62
C VAL A 34 -16.19 34.76 14.18
N ALA A 35 -16.70 33.54 13.88
CA ALA A 35 -18.11 33.34 13.56
C ALA A 35 -19.05 33.68 14.73
N SER A 36 -18.56 33.60 15.98
CA SER A 36 -19.28 34.01 17.19
C SER A 36 -19.19 35.51 17.44
N GLY A 37 -18.49 36.26 16.59
CA GLY A 37 -18.35 37.73 16.71
C GLY A 37 -17.15 38.20 17.52
N GLU A 38 -16.25 37.29 17.89
CA GLU A 38 -15.00 37.68 18.56
C GLU A 38 -14.00 38.30 17.57
N PRO A 39 -13.12 39.23 18.03
CA PRO A 39 -12.01 39.71 17.24
C PRO A 39 -10.98 38.58 17.00
N LEU A 40 -10.10 38.78 16.01
CA LEU A 40 -8.98 37.86 15.80
C LEU A 40 -8.14 37.72 17.09
N PRO A 41 -7.78 36.51 17.53
CA PRO A 41 -7.03 36.25 18.75
C PRO A 41 -5.63 36.88 18.77
N LEU A 42 -4.98 37.06 17.61
CA LEU A 42 -3.66 37.61 17.43
C LEU A 42 -3.61 38.61 16.27
N MET A 43 -2.74 39.60 16.39
CA MET A 43 -2.39 40.52 15.31
C MET A 43 -1.27 39.91 14.46
N GLN A 44 -1.10 40.39 13.21
CA GLN A 44 -0.12 39.88 12.27
C GLN A 44 1.32 39.89 12.78
N ASP A 45 1.71 40.93 13.53
CA ASP A 45 3.05 41.12 14.10
C ASP A 45 3.34 40.18 15.29
N GLN A 46 2.31 39.60 15.88
CA GLN A 46 2.42 38.65 16.99
C GLN A 46 2.65 37.22 16.51
N LEU A 47 2.38 36.94 15.23
CA LEU A 47 2.58 35.60 14.64
C LEU A 47 4.08 35.34 14.45
N LYS A 48 4.51 34.17 14.92
CA LYS A 48 5.90 33.70 14.75
C LYS A 48 5.89 32.29 14.18
N ILE A 49 6.83 32.04 13.28
CA ILE A 49 7.04 30.70 12.69
C ILE A 49 8.12 29.98 13.51
N HIS A 50 7.82 28.77 13.93
CA HIS A 50 8.73 27.90 14.68
C HIS A 50 8.91 26.57 13.96
N GLY A 51 10.17 26.21 13.65
CA GLY A 51 10.52 24.96 13.02
C GLY A 51 9.98 24.81 11.59
N HIS A 52 9.72 23.57 11.21
CA HIS A 52 9.28 23.17 9.88
C HIS A 52 8.25 22.04 10.01
N ALA A 53 7.16 22.13 9.27
CA ALA A 53 6.16 21.07 9.24
C ALA A 53 5.91 20.58 7.81
N ILE A 54 5.56 19.30 7.68
CA ILE A 54 5.24 18.68 6.40
C ILE A 54 3.99 17.83 6.60
N GLU A 55 3.05 17.92 5.65
CA GLU A 55 1.88 17.06 5.57
C GLU A 55 2.00 16.12 4.37
N ALA A 56 1.66 14.85 4.58
CA ALA A 56 1.48 13.86 3.54
C ALA A 56 0.02 13.41 3.50
N ARG A 57 -0.63 13.51 2.34
CA ARG A 57 -1.97 12.96 2.11
C ARG A 57 -1.85 11.50 1.74
N ILE A 58 -2.35 10.63 2.61
CA ILE A 58 -2.41 9.19 2.35
C ILE A 58 -3.68 8.92 1.56
N CYS A 59 -3.50 8.45 0.32
CA CYS A 59 -4.58 8.19 -0.62
C CYS A 59 -4.65 6.71 -1.00
N ALA A 60 -5.87 6.22 -1.18
CA ALA A 60 -6.17 4.92 -1.77
C ALA A 60 -5.98 4.99 -3.28
N GLU A 61 -4.74 4.93 -3.74
CA GLU A 61 -4.32 5.08 -5.13
C GLU A 61 -3.16 4.15 -5.43
N ASN A 62 -3.05 3.70 -6.67
CA ASN A 62 -1.94 2.87 -7.13
C ASN A 62 -0.93 3.73 -7.93
N PRO A 63 0.20 4.14 -7.34
CA PRO A 63 1.21 4.93 -8.03
C PRO A 63 1.82 4.24 -9.24
N ASP A 64 1.95 2.90 -9.21
CA ASP A 64 2.52 2.11 -10.31
C ASP A 64 1.57 2.01 -11.50
N ASN A 65 0.30 2.31 -11.30
CA ASN A 65 -0.73 2.38 -12.33
C ASN A 65 -1.30 3.79 -12.46
N ASN A 66 -0.42 4.78 -12.71
CA ASN A 66 -0.79 6.19 -12.95
C ASN A 66 -1.71 6.79 -11.86
N PHE A 67 -1.51 6.41 -10.59
CA PHE A 67 -2.33 6.86 -9.45
C PHE A 67 -3.82 6.54 -9.59
N LEU A 68 -4.12 5.43 -10.26
CA LEU A 68 -5.50 4.94 -10.37
C LEU A 68 -6.08 4.76 -8.97
N PRO A 69 -7.27 5.33 -8.66
CA PRO A 69 -7.92 5.13 -7.38
C PRO A 69 -8.17 3.65 -7.10
N ALA A 70 -7.93 3.26 -5.84
CA ALA A 70 -8.16 1.92 -5.35
C ALA A 70 -9.36 1.89 -4.41
N THR A 71 -10.19 0.87 -4.55
CA THR A 71 -11.33 0.62 -3.66
C THR A 71 -11.13 -0.69 -2.94
N GLY A 72 -11.80 -0.89 -1.82
CA GLY A 72 -11.68 -2.11 -1.04
C GLY A 72 -11.86 -1.88 0.44
N THR A 73 -11.73 -2.95 1.22
CA THR A 73 -11.83 -2.92 2.68
C THR A 73 -10.44 -2.79 3.29
N LEU A 74 -10.29 -1.91 4.25
CA LEU A 74 -9.08 -1.74 5.06
C LEU A 74 -8.95 -2.92 6.04
N HIS A 75 -8.31 -4.02 5.60
CA HIS A 75 -8.13 -5.20 6.44
C HIS A 75 -7.10 -5.00 7.55
N VAL A 76 -6.13 -4.11 7.31
CA VAL A 76 -5.21 -3.60 8.32
C VAL A 76 -5.10 -2.09 8.11
N TYR A 77 -5.22 -1.37 9.19
CA TYR A 77 -5.04 0.07 9.26
C TYR A 77 -4.20 0.41 10.49
N GLY A 78 -2.91 0.14 10.39
CA GLY A 78 -1.90 0.42 11.42
C GLY A 78 -1.28 1.79 11.22
N LEU A 79 -1.32 2.63 12.26
CA LEU A 79 -0.74 3.97 12.27
C LEU A 79 0.43 4.04 13.24
N PRO A 80 1.39 4.99 13.05
CA PRO A 80 2.40 5.28 14.05
C PRO A 80 1.76 5.79 15.36
N ALA A 81 2.53 5.84 16.44
CA ALA A 81 2.11 6.56 17.64
C ALA A 81 1.89 8.03 17.28
N CYS A 82 0.66 8.53 17.42
CA CYS A 82 0.25 9.85 16.97
C CYS A 82 -0.85 10.44 17.85
N VAL A 83 -1.03 11.76 17.74
CA VAL A 83 -2.26 12.44 18.16
C VAL A 83 -3.21 12.58 16.97
N THR A 84 -4.50 12.75 17.25
CA THR A 84 -5.53 12.83 16.20
C THR A 84 -6.34 14.10 16.40
N PHE A 85 -6.44 14.92 15.36
CA PHE A 85 -7.15 16.23 15.35
C PHE A 85 -6.70 17.20 16.43
N GLU A 86 -5.57 16.94 17.08
CA GLU A 86 -4.99 17.79 18.10
C GLU A 86 -3.64 18.33 17.63
N ARG A 87 -3.24 19.48 18.17
CA ARG A 87 -1.92 20.03 17.91
C ARG A 87 -0.85 19.14 18.53
N ALA A 88 0.09 18.67 17.71
CA ALA A 88 1.26 17.93 18.18
C ALA A 88 2.45 18.88 18.32
N ASP A 89 2.81 19.24 19.54
CA ASP A 89 3.93 20.15 19.81
C ASP A 89 5.30 19.53 19.45
N ALA A 90 5.43 18.22 19.42
CA ALA A 90 6.66 17.51 19.05
C ALA A 90 6.39 16.06 18.66
N GLY A 91 5.56 15.82 17.67
CA GLY A 91 5.21 14.44 17.35
C GLY A 91 4.67 14.25 15.95
N VAL A 92 3.97 13.18 15.81
CA VAL A 92 3.21 12.82 14.62
C VAL A 92 1.74 13.08 14.92
N ARG A 93 1.05 13.76 14.00
CA ARG A 93 -0.41 13.90 13.98
C ARG A 93 -0.96 13.14 12.78
N VAL A 94 -2.02 12.37 12.98
CA VAL A 94 -2.74 11.73 11.88
C VAL A 94 -4.22 12.06 12.00
N ASP A 95 -4.73 12.78 11.03
CA ASP A 95 -6.16 13.07 10.91
C ASP A 95 -6.75 12.09 9.89
N SER A 96 -7.56 11.15 10.37
CA SER A 96 -8.16 10.09 9.55
C SER A 96 -9.68 10.12 9.62
N GLY A 97 -10.31 9.87 8.48
CA GLY A 97 -11.76 9.70 8.38
C GLY A 97 -12.22 8.25 8.38
N VAL A 98 -11.30 7.29 8.51
CA VAL A 98 -11.56 5.86 8.38
C VAL A 98 -10.91 5.06 9.50
N ARG A 99 -11.33 3.81 9.66
CA ARG A 99 -10.84 2.83 10.64
C ARG A 99 -10.57 1.50 9.95
N GLU A 100 -9.87 0.62 10.65
CA GLU A 100 -9.75 -0.78 10.24
C GLU A 100 -11.14 -1.41 10.11
N GLY A 101 -11.37 -2.14 9.02
CA GLY A 101 -12.65 -2.71 8.65
C GLY A 101 -13.54 -1.82 7.77
N ASP A 102 -13.27 -0.52 7.67
CA ASP A 102 -14.04 0.37 6.78
C ASP A 102 -13.74 0.08 5.30
N THR A 103 -14.72 0.39 4.44
CA THR A 103 -14.61 0.22 3.00
C THR A 103 -14.42 1.57 2.31
N ILE A 104 -13.37 1.68 1.50
CA ILE A 104 -13.15 2.83 0.62
C ILE A 104 -13.98 2.64 -0.63
N SER A 105 -14.93 3.55 -0.84
CA SER A 105 -15.88 3.49 -1.95
C SER A 105 -15.49 4.43 -3.08
N PRO A 106 -15.93 4.16 -4.34
CA PRO A 106 -15.62 5.02 -5.49
C PRO A 106 -16.40 6.34 -5.50
N PHE A 107 -17.32 6.56 -4.54
CA PHE A 107 -18.22 7.73 -4.51
C PHE A 107 -17.64 8.95 -3.80
N TYR A 108 -16.53 8.76 -3.07
CA TYR A 108 -15.85 9.80 -2.31
C TYR A 108 -14.43 10.00 -2.82
N ASP A 109 -13.71 10.92 -2.19
CA ASP A 109 -12.30 11.17 -2.45
C ASP A 109 -11.44 9.97 -2.02
N SER A 110 -10.33 9.73 -2.71
CA SER A 110 -9.38 8.65 -2.40
C SER A 110 -8.60 8.88 -1.09
N MET A 111 -8.65 10.09 -0.51
CA MET A 111 -7.90 10.45 0.68
C MET A 111 -8.39 9.68 1.91
N VAL A 112 -7.53 8.82 2.44
CA VAL A 112 -7.78 7.99 3.64
C VAL A 112 -7.43 8.76 4.92
N ALA A 113 -6.30 9.44 4.89
CA ALA A 113 -5.79 10.20 6.03
C ALA A 113 -4.80 11.27 5.57
N LYS A 114 -4.48 12.19 6.47
CA LYS A 114 -3.34 13.08 6.36
C LYS A 114 -2.43 12.87 7.56
N LEU A 115 -1.14 12.73 7.28
CA LEU A 115 -0.08 12.55 8.26
C LEU A 115 0.76 13.80 8.30
N ILE A 116 0.85 14.42 9.45
CA ILE A 116 1.52 15.69 9.69
C ILE A 116 2.65 15.49 10.68
N VAL A 117 3.81 16.03 10.37
CA VAL A 117 4.98 16.03 11.24
C VAL A 117 5.53 17.44 11.43
N HIS A 118 6.14 17.68 12.57
CA HIS A 118 6.86 18.92 12.86
C HIS A 118 8.28 18.59 13.32
N GLY A 119 9.26 19.41 12.94
CA GLY A 119 10.65 19.33 13.37
C GLY A 119 11.25 20.71 13.53
N SER A 120 12.37 20.82 14.26
CA SER A 120 13.10 22.09 14.41
C SER A 120 13.68 22.58 13.08
N THR A 121 13.98 21.63 12.18
CA THR A 121 14.48 21.89 10.82
C THR A 121 13.70 21.07 9.80
N ARG A 122 13.90 21.39 8.51
CA ARG A 122 13.31 20.62 7.42
C ARG A 122 13.82 19.18 7.40
N GLU A 123 15.11 18.98 7.66
CA GLU A 123 15.74 17.67 7.68
C GLU A 123 15.14 16.78 8.79
N GLU A 124 14.93 17.35 9.97
CA GLU A 124 14.27 16.64 11.07
C GLU A 124 12.82 16.28 10.73
N ALA A 125 12.06 17.21 10.15
CA ALA A 125 10.70 16.97 9.71
C ALA A 125 10.63 15.86 8.64
N LEU A 126 11.55 15.85 7.66
CA LEU A 126 11.64 14.81 6.62
C LEU A 126 11.97 13.43 7.21
N ALA A 127 12.95 13.35 8.12
CA ALA A 127 13.31 12.09 8.77
C ALA A 127 12.15 11.54 9.60
N ARG A 128 11.42 12.42 10.30
CA ARG A 128 10.23 12.05 11.07
C ARG A 128 9.09 11.59 10.17
N LEU A 129 8.90 12.25 9.01
CA LEU A 129 7.89 11.87 8.04
C LEU A 129 8.16 10.48 7.44
N ASP A 130 9.40 10.21 7.00
CA ASP A 130 9.76 8.88 6.47
C ASP A 130 9.57 7.79 7.53
N THR A 131 9.97 8.05 8.78
CA THR A 131 9.77 7.11 9.89
C THR A 131 8.29 6.85 10.16
N ALA A 132 7.46 7.88 10.18
CA ALA A 132 6.02 7.74 10.40
C ALA A 132 5.33 7.01 9.26
N LEU A 133 5.69 7.30 8.00
CA LEU A 133 5.19 6.58 6.83
C LEU A 133 5.64 5.11 6.83
N ALA A 134 6.87 4.81 7.29
CA ALA A 134 7.36 3.43 7.44
C ALA A 134 6.57 2.61 8.46
N GLN A 135 5.98 3.27 9.46
CA GLN A 135 5.12 2.66 10.49
C GLN A 135 3.63 2.66 10.09
N THR A 136 3.29 3.21 8.94
CA THR A 136 1.91 3.21 8.43
C THR A 136 1.70 1.97 7.58
N HIS A 137 0.90 1.03 8.10
CA HIS A 137 0.63 -0.24 7.45
C HIS A 137 -0.84 -0.29 7.00
N ILE A 138 -1.07 -0.33 5.70
CA ILE A 138 -2.42 -0.44 5.13
C ILE A 138 -2.47 -1.68 4.24
N VAL A 139 -3.45 -2.55 4.50
CA VAL A 139 -3.67 -3.78 3.73
C VAL A 139 -5.13 -3.86 3.31
N GLY A 140 -5.36 -4.26 2.07
CA GLY A 140 -6.69 -4.47 1.49
C GLY A 140 -6.92 -3.68 0.20
N LEU A 141 -6.14 -2.62 0.00
CA LEU A 141 -6.15 -1.81 -1.23
C LEU A 141 -4.77 -1.18 -1.46
N ALA A 142 -4.52 -0.72 -2.68
CA ALA A 142 -3.29 0.00 -3.00
C ALA A 142 -3.33 1.41 -2.39
N THR A 143 -2.17 1.88 -1.92
CA THR A 143 -2.00 3.23 -1.37
C THR A 143 -0.72 3.88 -1.87
N ASN A 144 -0.66 5.20 -1.76
CA ASN A 144 0.52 5.97 -2.14
C ASN A 144 1.60 6.04 -1.04
N VAL A 145 1.49 5.30 0.07
CA VAL A 145 2.42 5.39 1.22
C VAL A 145 3.88 5.16 0.81
N GLN A 146 4.16 4.11 0.04
CA GLN A 146 5.53 3.82 -0.40
C GLN A 146 6.06 4.88 -1.36
N PHE A 147 5.23 5.38 -2.28
CA PHE A 147 5.56 6.49 -3.16
C PHE A 147 5.91 7.76 -2.36
N LEU A 148 5.13 8.10 -1.34
CA LEU A 148 5.42 9.23 -0.45
C LEU A 148 6.75 9.08 0.27
N ARG A 149 7.14 7.88 0.68
CA ARG A 149 8.46 7.60 1.25
C ARG A 149 9.59 7.86 0.25
N HIS A 150 9.41 7.46 -1.00
CA HIS A 150 10.37 7.75 -2.05
C HIS A 150 10.46 9.27 -2.31
N VAL A 151 9.34 9.98 -2.30
CA VAL A 151 9.32 11.45 -2.44
C VAL A 151 10.12 12.10 -1.31
N THR A 152 9.88 11.72 -0.05
CA THR A 152 10.55 12.35 1.12
C THR A 152 12.06 12.16 1.08
N THR A 153 12.54 11.05 0.53
CA THR A 153 13.97 10.72 0.42
C THR A 153 14.60 11.16 -0.89
N SER A 154 13.80 11.68 -1.85
CA SER A 154 14.31 12.14 -3.14
C SER A 154 15.16 13.42 -3.00
N PRO A 155 16.24 13.57 -3.79
CA PRO A 155 17.14 14.72 -3.69
C PRO A 155 16.43 16.06 -3.96
N SER A 156 15.49 16.11 -4.89
CA SER A 156 14.75 17.34 -5.21
C SER A 156 13.84 17.76 -4.07
N PHE A 157 13.09 16.83 -3.47
CA PHE A 157 12.20 17.13 -2.37
C PHE A 157 12.99 17.52 -1.10
N ALA A 158 14.07 16.81 -0.79
CA ALA A 158 14.92 17.09 0.37
C ALA A 158 15.49 18.53 0.32
N LYS A 159 15.91 18.98 -0.87
CA LYS A 159 16.47 20.32 -1.10
C LYS A 159 15.42 21.41 -1.36
N ALA A 160 14.12 21.09 -1.26
CA ALA A 160 13.02 21.99 -1.61
C ALA A 160 13.08 22.53 -3.06
N ASN A 161 13.67 21.79 -3.99
CA ASN A 161 13.64 22.08 -5.41
C ASN A 161 12.35 21.55 -6.04
N LEU A 162 11.25 22.24 -5.76
CA LEU A 162 9.89 21.78 -6.03
C LEU A 162 9.31 22.51 -7.23
N ASP A 163 8.89 21.74 -8.22
CA ASP A 163 8.14 22.20 -9.39
C ASP A 163 7.21 21.07 -9.89
N THR A 164 6.36 21.38 -10.86
CA THR A 164 5.42 20.40 -11.45
C THR A 164 6.12 19.29 -12.26
N ALA A 165 7.41 19.42 -12.56
CA ALA A 165 8.21 18.43 -13.26
C ALA A 165 8.98 17.50 -12.30
N LEU A 166 8.78 17.59 -10.97
CA LEU A 166 9.49 16.76 -9.99
C LEU A 166 9.28 15.26 -10.27
N ILE A 167 8.02 14.83 -10.43
CA ILE A 167 7.69 13.42 -10.63
C ILE A 167 8.36 12.85 -11.89
N PRO A 168 8.21 13.43 -13.09
CA PRO A 168 8.90 12.91 -14.28
C PRO A 168 10.43 13.01 -14.18
N ARG A 169 10.98 14.02 -13.52
CA ARG A 169 12.42 14.19 -13.33
C ARG A 169 13.04 13.14 -12.41
N GLU A 170 12.33 12.74 -11.37
CA GLU A 170 12.80 11.80 -10.36
C GLU A 170 12.18 10.40 -10.53
N ALA A 171 11.60 10.10 -11.72
CA ALA A 171 10.81 8.88 -11.94
C ALA A 171 11.58 7.59 -11.59
N ASP A 172 12.89 7.54 -11.87
CA ASP A 172 13.72 6.38 -11.55
C ASP A 172 13.90 6.15 -10.05
N VAL A 173 13.83 7.21 -9.25
CA VAL A 173 13.88 7.13 -7.79
C VAL A 173 12.50 6.81 -7.22
N LEU A 174 11.45 7.42 -7.78
CA LEU A 174 10.10 7.35 -7.23
C LEU A 174 9.41 6.01 -7.50
N PHE A 175 9.63 5.40 -8.67
CA PHE A 175 8.87 4.23 -9.11
C PHE A 175 9.68 2.92 -9.22
N LYS A 176 11.01 2.98 -9.35
CA LYS A 176 11.81 1.78 -9.68
C LYS A 176 12.62 1.18 -8.52
N GLN A 177 12.49 1.71 -7.32
CA GLN A 177 13.26 1.19 -6.19
C GLN A 177 12.54 0.03 -5.50
N GLU A 178 13.15 -1.15 -5.59
CA GLU A 178 12.78 -2.30 -4.78
C GLU A 178 13.42 -2.19 -3.39
N LYS A 179 12.61 -2.06 -2.35
CA LYS A 179 13.11 -1.91 -0.96
C LYS A 179 13.13 -3.24 -0.19
N VAL A 180 12.25 -4.17 -0.55
CA VAL A 180 12.19 -5.52 0.03
C VAL A 180 12.21 -6.51 -1.12
N GLY A 181 13.36 -7.15 -1.33
CA GLY A 181 13.55 -8.14 -2.39
C GLY A 181 12.95 -9.50 -2.05
N LEU A 182 12.87 -10.37 -3.08
CA LEU A 182 12.33 -11.73 -2.99
C LEU A 182 12.87 -12.53 -1.81
N GLY A 183 14.20 -12.53 -1.60
CA GLY A 183 14.84 -13.36 -0.57
C GLY A 183 14.31 -13.07 0.83
N LEU A 184 14.28 -11.79 1.21
CA LEU A 184 13.76 -11.37 2.51
C LEU A 184 12.25 -11.54 2.62
N ALA A 185 11.49 -11.27 1.55
CA ALA A 185 10.04 -11.45 1.52
C ALA A 185 9.65 -12.93 1.71
N ALA A 186 10.32 -13.84 0.99
CA ALA A 186 10.12 -15.28 1.13
C ALA A 186 10.51 -15.79 2.52
N ALA A 187 11.66 -15.34 3.03
CA ALA A 187 12.12 -15.68 4.38
C ALA A 187 11.13 -15.22 5.46
N ALA A 188 10.59 -14.00 5.34
CA ALA A 188 9.59 -13.46 6.25
C ALA A 188 8.28 -14.27 6.21
N LEU A 189 7.78 -14.62 5.01
CA LEU A 189 6.56 -15.43 4.87
C LEU A 189 6.74 -16.84 5.44
N VAL A 190 7.88 -17.49 5.18
CA VAL A 190 8.19 -18.82 5.76
C VAL A 190 8.30 -18.72 7.27
N ALA A 191 9.05 -17.74 7.81
CA ALA A 191 9.15 -17.52 9.25
C ALA A 191 7.78 -17.31 9.92
N ARG A 192 6.91 -16.49 9.31
CA ARG A 192 5.53 -16.29 9.80
C ARG A 192 4.73 -17.59 9.78
N THR A 193 4.86 -18.38 8.72
CA THR A 193 4.18 -19.68 8.64
C THR A 193 4.62 -20.62 9.74
N LEU A 194 5.93 -20.68 10.04
CA LEU A 194 6.44 -21.53 11.12
C LEU A 194 5.97 -21.05 12.50
N VAL A 195 5.92 -19.75 12.74
CA VAL A 195 5.38 -19.17 13.99
C VAL A 195 3.90 -19.49 14.14
N ASP A 196 3.10 -19.35 13.09
CA ASP A 196 1.66 -19.67 13.11
C ASP A 196 1.44 -21.16 13.39
N GLU A 197 2.23 -22.05 12.78
CA GLU A 197 2.17 -23.49 12.99
C GLU A 197 2.57 -23.88 14.41
N GLN A 198 3.59 -23.24 14.98
CA GLN A 198 3.97 -23.46 16.38
C GLN A 198 2.86 -23.02 17.34
N ALA A 199 2.23 -21.87 17.06
CA ALA A 199 1.11 -21.39 17.88
C ALA A 199 -0.09 -22.36 17.82
N LEU A 200 -0.42 -22.88 16.64
CA LEU A 200 -1.45 -23.90 16.47
C LEU A 200 -1.13 -25.20 17.21
N ALA A 201 0.12 -25.69 17.13
CA ALA A 201 0.56 -26.91 17.82
C ALA A 201 0.52 -26.79 19.34
N GLN A 202 0.57 -25.57 19.89
CA GLN A 202 0.47 -25.30 21.32
C GLN A 202 -0.96 -25.05 21.81
N GLN A 203 -1.93 -24.98 20.90
CA GLN A 203 -3.33 -24.83 21.30
C GLN A 203 -3.80 -26.05 22.09
N ARG A 204 -4.41 -25.78 23.25
CA ARG A 204 -5.02 -26.80 24.10
C ARG A 204 -6.53 -26.81 23.85
N ASP A 205 -7.11 -28.00 23.88
CA ASP A 205 -8.56 -28.12 23.92
C ASP A 205 -9.14 -27.70 25.30
N SER A 206 -10.46 -27.74 25.42
CA SER A 206 -11.15 -27.41 26.67
C SER A 206 -10.77 -28.30 27.88
N SER A 207 -10.15 -29.47 27.63
CA SER A 207 -9.65 -30.39 28.67
C SER A 207 -8.18 -30.11 29.02
N GLY A 208 -7.50 -29.21 28.30
CA GLY A 208 -6.08 -28.90 28.44
C GLY A 208 -5.16 -29.87 27.72
N TRP A 209 -5.72 -30.80 26.90
CA TRP A 209 -4.95 -31.76 26.13
C TRP A 209 -4.37 -31.10 24.86
N ILE A 210 -3.16 -31.50 24.46
CA ILE A 210 -2.50 -31.10 23.24
C ILE A 210 -2.47 -32.32 22.32
N ASP A 211 -2.96 -32.16 21.09
CA ASP A 211 -2.94 -33.24 20.09
C ASP A 211 -1.49 -33.53 19.64
N PRO A 212 -0.93 -34.70 19.94
CA PRO A 212 0.41 -35.06 19.51
C PRO A 212 0.58 -35.07 17.97
N TRP A 213 -0.50 -35.32 17.23
CA TRP A 213 -0.51 -35.39 15.77
C TRP A 213 -0.55 -33.99 15.13
N ALA A 214 -0.87 -32.95 15.90
CA ALA A 214 -0.80 -31.57 15.46
C ALA A 214 0.64 -31.02 15.48
N GLN A 215 1.59 -31.74 16.08
CA GLN A 215 2.98 -31.30 16.13
C GLN A 215 3.61 -31.33 14.71
N ARG A 216 4.24 -30.24 14.33
CA ARG A 216 4.97 -30.08 13.06
C ARG A 216 6.44 -29.81 13.36
N ASP A 217 7.06 -30.77 14.07
CA ASP A 217 8.49 -30.75 14.46
C ASP A 217 9.44 -31.14 13.32
N ASN A 218 8.90 -31.43 12.13
CA ASN A 218 9.64 -31.88 10.96
C ASN A 218 10.40 -33.21 11.18
N TRP A 219 10.00 -34.00 12.19
CA TRP A 219 10.65 -35.27 12.49
C TRP A 219 10.51 -36.26 11.32
N ARG A 220 11.67 -36.87 10.95
CA ARG A 220 11.72 -37.97 10.01
C ARG A 220 12.70 -39.04 10.52
N SER A 221 12.38 -40.31 10.28
CA SER A 221 13.23 -41.42 10.68
C SER A 221 14.55 -41.48 9.89
N HIS A 222 14.54 -40.96 8.65
CA HIS A 222 15.71 -40.94 7.76
C HIS A 222 15.77 -39.65 6.95
N GLY A 223 16.95 -39.02 6.93
CA GLY A 223 17.23 -37.82 6.14
C GLY A 223 16.57 -36.54 6.64
N PRO A 224 16.94 -35.39 6.05
CA PRO A 224 16.34 -34.11 6.40
C PRO A 224 14.90 -34.01 5.95
N SER A 225 14.09 -33.26 6.67
CA SER A 225 12.74 -32.88 6.22
C SER A 225 12.86 -31.72 5.25
N VAL A 226 12.38 -31.91 4.04
CA VAL A 226 12.33 -30.84 3.02
C VAL A 226 10.88 -30.50 2.74
N ARG A 227 10.54 -29.22 2.84
CA ARG A 227 9.24 -28.64 2.53
C ARG A 227 9.37 -27.61 1.41
N SER A 228 8.57 -27.73 0.37
CA SER A 228 8.56 -26.79 -0.75
C SER A 228 7.37 -25.87 -0.67
N PHE A 229 7.59 -24.59 -1.00
CA PHE A 229 6.56 -23.56 -1.12
C PHE A 229 6.60 -23.03 -2.55
N ALA A 230 5.45 -23.07 -3.23
CA ALA A 230 5.26 -22.36 -4.48
C ALA A 230 4.87 -20.92 -4.15
N MET A 231 5.64 -19.97 -4.65
CA MET A 231 5.41 -18.54 -4.39
C MET A 231 5.39 -17.76 -5.70
N GLN A 232 4.69 -16.63 -5.71
CA GLN A 232 4.80 -15.62 -6.78
C GLN A 232 5.28 -14.32 -6.18
N PHE A 233 6.23 -13.70 -6.88
CA PHE A 233 6.74 -12.37 -6.55
C PHE A 233 6.83 -11.55 -7.82
N HIS A 234 6.16 -10.38 -7.86
CA HIS A 234 6.00 -9.57 -9.07
C HIS A 234 5.52 -10.41 -10.28
N GLU A 235 4.47 -11.21 -10.05
CA GLU A 235 3.85 -12.11 -11.06
C GLU A 235 4.77 -13.21 -11.59
N GLN A 236 6.00 -13.32 -11.10
CA GLN A 236 6.91 -14.40 -11.48
C GLN A 236 6.85 -15.54 -10.47
N PRO A 237 6.79 -16.80 -10.95
CA PRO A 237 6.80 -17.96 -10.07
C PRO A 237 8.19 -18.24 -9.52
N HIS A 238 8.26 -18.55 -8.22
CA HIS A 238 9.50 -18.88 -7.51
C HIS A 238 9.32 -20.14 -6.68
N THR A 239 10.41 -20.91 -6.54
CA THR A 239 10.42 -22.10 -5.70
C THR A 239 11.24 -21.82 -4.44
N VAL A 240 10.60 -21.99 -3.30
CA VAL A 240 11.23 -21.83 -1.99
C VAL A 240 11.23 -23.17 -1.28
N GLN A 241 12.40 -23.62 -0.79
CA GLN A 241 12.55 -24.89 -0.09
C GLN A 241 13.08 -24.66 1.31
N LEU A 242 12.41 -25.23 2.29
CA LEU A 242 12.79 -25.26 3.68
C LEU A 242 13.33 -26.64 4.03
N THR A 243 14.56 -26.71 4.52
CA THR A 243 15.19 -27.94 4.99
C THR A 243 15.46 -27.85 6.49
N ALA A 244 14.84 -28.69 7.28
CA ALA A 244 15.14 -28.81 8.70
C ALA A 244 16.35 -29.73 8.90
N VAL A 245 17.37 -29.21 9.61
CA VAL A 245 18.62 -29.92 9.92
C VAL A 245 18.59 -30.39 11.37
N HIS A 246 19.35 -31.47 11.69
CA HIS A 246 19.29 -32.14 13.00
C HIS A 246 19.67 -31.24 14.19
N ASP A 247 20.43 -30.17 13.97
CA ASP A 247 20.88 -29.25 15.04
C ASP A 247 19.91 -28.10 15.34
N GLY A 248 18.68 -28.18 14.82
CA GLY A 248 17.66 -27.14 15.01
C GLY A 248 17.78 -25.94 14.06
N ASP A 249 18.82 -25.90 13.24
CA ASP A 249 18.94 -24.92 12.18
C ASP A 249 17.97 -25.22 11.03
N VAL A 250 17.46 -24.16 10.42
CA VAL A 250 16.54 -24.23 9.30
C VAL A 250 17.21 -23.59 8.09
N LEU A 251 17.47 -24.38 7.05
CA LEU A 251 18.00 -23.89 5.79
C LEU A 251 16.87 -23.50 4.87
N LEU A 252 16.93 -22.29 4.34
CA LEU A 252 15.97 -21.78 3.35
C LEU A 252 16.71 -21.54 2.03
N ARG A 253 16.21 -22.18 0.97
CA ARG A 253 16.64 -21.96 -0.42
C ARG A 253 15.59 -21.17 -1.16
N VAL A 254 16.01 -20.07 -1.79
CA VAL A 254 15.17 -19.24 -2.66
C VAL A 254 15.83 -19.18 -4.03
N ASP A 255 15.22 -19.75 -5.05
CA ASP A 255 15.71 -19.83 -6.44
C ASP A 255 17.16 -20.32 -6.65
N GLY A 256 17.74 -20.98 -5.69
CA GLY A 256 19.11 -21.49 -5.79
C GLY A 256 20.05 -20.90 -4.73
N ASP A 257 19.76 -19.73 -4.20
CA ASP A 257 20.48 -19.18 -3.07
C ASP A 257 20.03 -19.86 -1.78
N GLU A 258 20.95 -20.41 -1.01
CA GLU A 258 20.69 -21.13 0.23
C GLU A 258 21.39 -20.49 1.41
N ALA A 259 20.65 -20.25 2.49
CA ALA A 259 21.19 -19.72 3.72
C ALA A 259 20.35 -20.17 4.94
N VAL A 260 20.95 -20.06 6.12
CA VAL A 260 20.25 -20.32 7.39
C VAL A 260 19.19 -19.24 7.60
N LEU A 261 17.94 -19.67 7.84
CA LEU A 261 16.85 -18.80 8.25
C LEU A 261 16.86 -18.71 9.78
N ARG A 262 16.97 -17.49 10.31
CA ARG A 262 16.76 -17.20 11.74
C ARG A 262 15.62 -16.21 11.88
N TYR A 263 14.78 -16.45 12.87
CA TYR A 263 13.65 -15.56 13.14
C TYR A 263 13.33 -15.54 14.63
N GLN A 264 12.83 -14.39 15.09
CA GLN A 264 12.38 -14.19 16.46
C GLN A 264 11.21 -13.23 16.51
N THR A 265 10.19 -13.54 17.29
CA THR A 265 9.08 -12.61 17.52
C THR A 265 9.52 -11.50 18.48
N LEU A 266 9.31 -10.25 18.06
CA LEU A 266 9.57 -9.05 18.85
C LEU A 266 8.35 -8.66 19.68
N ALA A 267 8.55 -7.83 20.72
CA ALA A 267 7.49 -7.38 21.61
C ALA A 267 6.35 -6.62 20.92
N ASN A 268 6.61 -5.98 19.79
CA ASN A 268 5.62 -5.27 18.98
C ASN A 268 4.90 -6.17 17.94
N GLY A 269 5.10 -7.49 17.99
CA GLY A 269 4.48 -8.45 17.08
C GLY A 269 5.19 -8.60 15.72
N ALA A 270 6.21 -7.80 15.44
CA ALA A 270 7.06 -8.00 14.26
C ALA A 270 7.94 -9.26 14.41
N LEU A 271 8.39 -9.81 13.30
CA LEU A 271 9.43 -10.84 13.27
C LEU A 271 10.77 -10.21 12.90
N ASP A 272 11.79 -10.40 13.74
CA ASP A 272 13.16 -10.14 13.33
C ASP A 272 13.61 -11.33 12.49
N VAL A 273 13.79 -11.13 11.20
CA VAL A 273 14.09 -12.17 10.22
C VAL A 273 15.48 -11.95 9.66
N ALA A 274 16.29 -12.99 9.67
CA ALA A 274 17.62 -12.99 9.06
C ALA A 274 17.77 -14.17 8.09
N TRP A 275 18.21 -13.88 6.86
CA TRP A 275 18.51 -14.85 5.82
C TRP A 275 19.71 -14.39 4.98
N GLY A 276 20.79 -15.18 4.98
CA GLY A 276 22.06 -14.80 4.37
C GLY A 276 22.61 -13.52 5.00
N THR A 277 22.86 -12.51 4.18
CA THR A 277 23.33 -11.18 4.61
C THR A 277 22.20 -10.19 4.92
N GLN A 278 20.97 -10.59 4.68
CA GLN A 278 19.80 -9.73 4.88
C GLN A 278 19.21 -9.94 6.28
N ARG A 279 18.85 -8.87 6.96
CA ARG A 279 18.13 -8.89 8.23
C ARG A 279 17.22 -7.69 8.35
N ALA A 280 15.95 -7.92 8.75
CA ALA A 280 15.01 -6.84 9.04
C ALA A 280 13.96 -7.28 10.06
N ALA A 281 13.42 -6.31 10.79
CA ALA A 281 12.17 -6.46 11.51
C ALA A 281 11.01 -6.35 10.50
N CYS A 282 10.22 -7.41 10.39
CA CYS A 282 9.15 -7.55 9.40
C CYS A 282 7.80 -7.64 10.09
N HIS A 283 6.86 -6.77 9.74
CA HIS A 283 5.43 -6.98 10.01
C HIS A 283 4.81 -7.69 8.81
N ILE A 284 4.19 -8.84 9.05
CA ILE A 284 3.63 -9.69 8.00
C ILE A 284 2.14 -9.87 8.24
N TYR A 285 1.34 -9.45 7.27
CA TYR A 285 -0.12 -9.57 7.29
C TYR A 285 -0.55 -10.47 6.14
N LYS A 286 -1.23 -11.58 6.45
CA LYS A 286 -1.75 -12.53 5.46
C LYS A 286 -3.22 -12.26 5.18
N LYS A 287 -3.59 -12.25 3.90
CA LYS A 287 -4.97 -12.24 3.43
C LYS A 287 -5.12 -13.24 2.29
N GLY A 288 -5.76 -14.36 2.56
CA GLY A 288 -5.74 -15.50 1.62
C GLY A 288 -4.29 -15.91 1.34
N ASP A 289 -3.94 -16.02 0.07
CA ASP A 289 -2.60 -16.40 -0.38
C ASP A 289 -1.61 -15.23 -0.37
N VAL A 290 -2.09 -13.99 -0.28
CA VAL A 290 -1.23 -12.80 -0.32
C VAL A 290 -0.69 -12.48 1.07
N ALA A 291 0.62 -12.38 1.18
CA ALA A 291 1.30 -11.85 2.35
C ALA A 291 1.88 -10.47 2.05
N HIS A 292 1.52 -9.51 2.87
CA HIS A 292 2.06 -8.15 2.85
C HIS A 292 3.19 -8.07 3.86
N VAL A 293 4.38 -7.74 3.40
CA VAL A 293 5.60 -7.65 4.23
C VAL A 293 6.03 -6.20 4.33
N PHE A 294 6.00 -5.65 5.54
CA PHE A 294 6.43 -4.28 5.85
C PHE A 294 7.73 -4.30 6.64
N THR A 295 8.68 -3.48 6.24
CA THR A 295 9.96 -3.27 6.92
C THR A 295 10.28 -1.78 7.02
N ALA A 296 11.29 -1.42 7.80
CA ALA A 296 11.77 -0.04 7.84
C ALA A 296 12.25 0.48 6.47
N GLN A 297 12.73 -0.40 5.58
CA GLN A 297 13.17 -0.01 4.24
C GLN A 297 12.02 0.15 3.25
N GLY A 298 10.89 -0.52 3.45
CA GLY A 298 9.75 -0.46 2.54
C GLY A 298 8.79 -1.61 2.75
N ALA A 299 7.87 -1.78 1.81
CA ALA A 299 6.87 -2.82 1.80
C ALA A 299 6.88 -3.59 0.48
N THR A 300 6.43 -4.83 0.50
CA THR A 300 6.22 -5.65 -0.68
C THR A 300 5.09 -6.67 -0.45
N GLN A 301 4.66 -7.29 -1.54
CA GLN A 301 3.70 -8.40 -1.51
C GLN A 301 4.35 -9.65 -2.06
N ILE A 302 4.04 -10.79 -1.47
CA ILE A 302 4.41 -12.10 -1.95
C ILE A 302 3.20 -13.04 -1.82
N VAL A 303 2.96 -13.86 -2.83
CA VAL A 303 1.82 -14.78 -2.86
C VAL A 303 2.33 -16.19 -2.59
N ALA A 304 1.76 -16.87 -1.60
CA ALA A 304 1.99 -18.31 -1.37
C ALA A 304 0.86 -19.09 -2.00
N ILE A 305 1.14 -19.86 -3.05
CA ILE A 305 0.11 -20.61 -3.78
C ILE A 305 -0.12 -21.94 -3.04
N ASP A 306 -1.30 -22.10 -2.46
CA ASP A 306 -1.77 -23.39 -1.98
C ASP A 306 -2.45 -24.15 -3.14
N ALA A 307 -1.69 -25.03 -3.80
CA ALA A 307 -2.19 -25.80 -4.92
C ALA A 307 -3.38 -26.71 -4.57
N LEU A 308 -3.56 -27.05 -3.28
CA LEU A 308 -4.69 -27.85 -2.83
C LEU A 308 -5.95 -27.01 -2.65
N ALA A 309 -5.82 -25.79 -2.17
CA ALA A 309 -6.95 -24.86 -2.03
C ALA A 309 -7.52 -24.46 -3.40
N HIS A 310 -6.68 -24.40 -4.45
CA HIS A 310 -7.06 -23.99 -5.80
C HIS A 310 -7.29 -25.15 -6.77
N ALA A 311 -7.34 -26.39 -6.30
CA ALA A 311 -7.53 -27.57 -7.16
C ALA A 311 -8.85 -27.61 -7.96
N GLY A 312 -9.79 -26.69 -7.68
CA GLY A 312 -11.08 -26.54 -8.36
C GLY A 312 -11.23 -25.26 -9.19
N ASP A 313 -10.27 -24.35 -9.17
CA ASP A 313 -10.37 -23.08 -9.86
C ASP A 313 -10.02 -23.26 -11.35
N GLY A 314 -11.03 -23.14 -12.23
CA GLY A 314 -10.86 -23.23 -13.68
C GLY A 314 -10.00 -22.09 -14.22
N GLN A 315 -9.27 -22.37 -15.31
CA GLN A 315 -8.47 -21.36 -16.02
C GLN A 315 -9.33 -20.19 -16.48
N VAL A 316 -8.90 -18.96 -16.16
CA VAL A 316 -9.51 -17.73 -16.69
C VAL A 316 -9.13 -17.61 -18.17
N GLU A 317 -10.12 -17.72 -19.06
CA GLU A 317 -9.95 -17.53 -20.50
C GLU A 317 -9.53 -16.07 -20.80
N GLY A 318 -8.42 -15.91 -21.53
CA GLY A 318 -7.95 -14.60 -22.04
C GLY A 318 -8.93 -13.99 -23.06
N GLY A 319 -9.09 -12.67 -23.03
CA GLY A 319 -9.90 -11.90 -23.98
C GLY A 319 -11.03 -11.07 -23.36
N ARG A 320 -11.25 -11.14 -22.05
CA ARG A 320 -12.23 -10.35 -21.32
C ARG A 320 -11.62 -9.06 -20.80
N LEU A 321 -12.17 -7.93 -21.17
CA LEU A 321 -11.77 -6.62 -20.63
C LEU A 321 -12.70 -6.24 -19.49
N THR A 322 -12.17 -6.24 -18.30
CA THR A 322 -12.93 -5.98 -17.07
C THR A 322 -12.71 -4.56 -16.56
N ALA A 323 -13.69 -4.05 -15.82
CA ALA A 323 -13.57 -2.80 -15.10
C ALA A 323 -12.47 -2.93 -14.02
N PRO A 324 -11.44 -2.07 -14.03
CA PRO A 324 -10.34 -2.13 -13.06
C PRO A 324 -10.76 -1.67 -11.66
N MET A 325 -11.94 -1.04 -11.54
CA MET A 325 -12.51 -0.50 -10.30
C MET A 325 -14.00 -0.29 -10.46
N PRO A 326 -14.76 -0.15 -9.35
CA PRO A 326 -16.15 0.28 -9.41
C PRO A 326 -16.22 1.72 -9.91
N GLY A 327 -17.18 1.99 -10.80
CA GLY A 327 -17.34 3.32 -11.39
C GLY A 327 -18.53 3.40 -12.33
N LYS A 328 -18.63 4.51 -13.05
CA LYS A 328 -19.65 4.75 -14.06
C LYS A 328 -19.01 4.77 -15.45
N VAL A 329 -19.59 4.07 -16.40
CA VAL A 329 -19.14 4.15 -17.80
C VAL A 329 -19.53 5.51 -18.37
N VAL A 330 -18.54 6.27 -18.82
CA VAL A 330 -18.76 7.59 -19.46
C VAL A 330 -19.03 7.41 -20.95
N SER A 331 -18.17 6.67 -21.64
CA SER A 331 -18.29 6.42 -23.08
C SER A 331 -17.52 5.20 -23.53
N PHE A 332 -17.90 4.65 -24.67
CA PHE A 332 -17.10 3.71 -25.45
C PHE A 332 -16.57 4.40 -26.71
N ALA A 333 -15.28 4.25 -26.96
CA ALA A 333 -14.64 4.76 -28.18
C ALA A 333 -14.74 3.78 -29.35
N VAL A 334 -15.28 2.57 -29.10
CA VAL A 334 -15.37 1.46 -30.08
C VAL A 334 -16.77 0.81 -30.02
N LYS A 335 -17.08 0.07 -31.07
CA LYS A 335 -18.32 -0.72 -31.21
C LYS A 335 -17.98 -2.18 -31.50
N ALA A 336 -18.94 -3.07 -31.29
CA ALA A 336 -18.82 -4.47 -31.70
C ALA A 336 -18.51 -4.55 -33.21
N GLY A 337 -17.50 -5.32 -33.56
CA GLY A 337 -16.96 -5.48 -34.91
C GLY A 337 -15.77 -4.58 -35.25
N ASP A 338 -15.41 -3.61 -34.41
CA ASP A 338 -14.27 -2.72 -34.68
C ASP A 338 -12.94 -3.46 -34.45
N ALA A 339 -12.00 -3.27 -35.38
CA ALA A 339 -10.62 -3.72 -35.21
C ALA A 339 -9.85 -2.68 -34.37
N VAL A 340 -9.09 -3.15 -33.39
CA VAL A 340 -8.37 -2.32 -32.43
C VAL A 340 -6.91 -2.72 -32.33
N LYS A 341 -6.05 -1.77 -32.02
CA LYS A 341 -4.61 -1.98 -31.80
C LYS A 341 -4.28 -1.89 -30.32
N LYS A 342 -3.24 -2.60 -29.89
CA LYS A 342 -2.68 -2.51 -28.55
C LYS A 342 -2.46 -1.04 -28.14
N GLY A 343 -2.98 -0.66 -26.97
CA GLY A 343 -2.92 0.69 -26.45
C GLY A 343 -4.01 1.65 -26.96
N GLN A 344 -4.87 1.22 -27.89
CA GLN A 344 -5.97 2.05 -28.39
C GLN A 344 -7.05 2.23 -27.31
N PRO A 345 -7.54 3.47 -27.05
CA PRO A 345 -8.66 3.70 -26.12
C PRO A 345 -9.92 2.93 -26.53
N LEU A 346 -10.53 2.22 -25.58
CA LEU A 346 -11.76 1.43 -25.80
C LEU A 346 -12.95 1.99 -25.05
N ALA A 347 -12.75 2.36 -23.79
CA ALA A 347 -13.79 2.89 -22.93
C ALA A 347 -13.23 3.99 -22.02
N VAL A 348 -14.09 4.89 -21.58
CA VAL A 348 -13.80 5.87 -20.54
C VAL A 348 -14.76 5.63 -19.38
N MET A 349 -14.20 5.48 -18.19
CA MET A 349 -14.95 5.35 -16.93
C MET A 349 -14.69 6.53 -16.02
N GLU A 350 -15.68 6.92 -15.25
CA GLU A 350 -15.54 7.89 -14.15
C GLU A 350 -15.57 7.14 -12.81
N ALA A 351 -14.53 7.35 -12.01
CA ALA A 351 -14.49 6.89 -10.63
C ALA A 351 -13.78 7.93 -9.75
N MET A 352 -14.25 8.15 -8.53
CA MET A 352 -13.67 9.11 -7.57
C MET A 352 -13.37 10.49 -8.16
N LYS A 353 -14.29 11.02 -8.98
CA LYS A 353 -14.20 12.32 -9.67
C LYS A 353 -13.08 12.42 -10.71
N MET A 354 -12.54 11.30 -11.17
CA MET A 354 -11.52 11.23 -12.22
C MET A 354 -12.01 10.35 -13.36
N GLU A 355 -11.65 10.73 -14.60
CA GLU A 355 -11.93 9.92 -15.79
C GLU A 355 -10.73 9.01 -16.08
N HIS A 356 -11.02 7.72 -16.30
CA HIS A 356 -10.05 6.71 -16.61
C HIS A 356 -10.31 6.10 -17.98
N THR A 357 -9.27 6.10 -18.81
CA THR A 357 -9.34 5.48 -20.13
C THR A 357 -8.86 4.04 -20.06
N ILE A 358 -9.69 3.11 -20.50
CA ILE A 358 -9.35 1.70 -20.64
C ILE A 358 -8.90 1.46 -22.06
N ALA A 359 -7.69 0.90 -22.21
CA ALA A 359 -7.05 0.68 -23.51
C ALA A 359 -6.97 -0.81 -23.86
N ALA A 360 -6.85 -1.12 -25.15
CA ALA A 360 -6.70 -2.47 -25.65
C ALA A 360 -5.39 -3.13 -25.17
N PRO A 361 -5.40 -4.32 -24.56
CA PRO A 361 -4.19 -5.00 -24.11
C PRO A 361 -3.38 -5.62 -25.26
N ALA A 362 -4.03 -5.92 -26.37
CA ALA A 362 -3.45 -6.53 -27.58
C ALA A 362 -4.19 -6.08 -28.83
N ASP A 363 -3.64 -6.40 -30.01
CA ASP A 363 -4.35 -6.24 -31.29
C ASP A 363 -5.48 -7.26 -31.38
N GLY A 364 -6.65 -6.86 -31.89
CA GLY A 364 -7.80 -7.76 -31.98
C GLY A 364 -9.04 -7.08 -32.55
N THR A 365 -10.18 -7.75 -32.39
CA THR A 365 -11.50 -7.25 -32.82
C THR A 365 -12.45 -7.23 -31.60
N VAL A 366 -13.22 -6.18 -31.43
CA VAL A 366 -14.24 -6.10 -30.38
C VAL A 366 -15.41 -7.02 -30.74
N ALA A 367 -15.61 -8.09 -29.98
CA ALA A 367 -16.69 -9.03 -30.19
C ALA A 367 -18.04 -8.47 -29.67
N GLU A 368 -18.05 -7.92 -28.47
CA GLU A 368 -19.26 -7.46 -27.82
C GLU A 368 -18.97 -6.33 -26.83
N VAL A 369 -19.90 -5.38 -26.67
CA VAL A 369 -19.90 -4.34 -25.64
C VAL A 369 -21.07 -4.63 -24.70
N LEU A 370 -20.80 -4.82 -23.41
CA LEU A 370 -21.75 -5.39 -22.45
C LEU A 370 -22.48 -4.33 -21.59
N PHE A 371 -22.00 -3.08 -21.59
CA PHE A 371 -22.60 -1.97 -20.82
C PHE A 371 -22.89 -0.77 -21.73
N ALA A 372 -23.74 0.12 -21.27
CA ALA A 372 -24.04 1.39 -21.94
C ALA A 372 -23.40 2.57 -21.20
N PRO A 373 -23.13 3.71 -21.91
CA PRO A 373 -22.77 4.95 -21.23
C PRO A 373 -23.82 5.34 -20.20
N GLY A 374 -23.36 5.59 -18.97
CA GLY A 374 -24.21 5.90 -17.83
C GLY A 374 -24.38 4.75 -16.84
N ASP A 375 -24.05 3.51 -17.24
CA ASP A 375 -24.19 2.36 -16.37
C ASP A 375 -23.14 2.36 -15.25
N GLN A 376 -23.56 1.88 -14.08
CA GLN A 376 -22.68 1.62 -12.94
C GLN A 376 -22.10 0.20 -13.06
N VAL A 377 -20.80 0.08 -12.85
CA VAL A 377 -20.08 -1.20 -12.90
C VAL A 377 -19.29 -1.41 -11.61
N THR A 378 -19.15 -2.66 -11.23
CA THR A 378 -18.28 -3.09 -10.11
C THR A 378 -16.91 -3.49 -10.63
N GLU A 379 -15.91 -3.51 -9.77
CA GLU A 379 -14.59 -4.07 -10.10
C GLU A 379 -14.73 -5.51 -10.62
N GLY A 380 -14.01 -5.83 -11.69
CA GLY A 380 -14.11 -7.12 -12.34
C GLY A 380 -15.30 -7.31 -13.28
N SER A 381 -16.24 -6.36 -13.37
CA SER A 381 -17.33 -6.41 -14.36
C SER A 381 -16.77 -6.42 -15.77
N GLU A 382 -17.16 -7.38 -16.58
CA GLU A 382 -16.74 -7.52 -17.98
C GLU A 382 -17.38 -6.42 -18.84
N LEU A 383 -16.60 -5.41 -19.27
CA LEU A 383 -17.08 -4.25 -20.02
C LEU A 383 -17.29 -4.56 -21.50
N LEU A 384 -16.35 -5.29 -22.07
CA LEU A 384 -16.38 -5.72 -23.45
C LEU A 384 -15.54 -6.99 -23.65
N ARG A 385 -15.85 -7.72 -24.71
CA ARG A 385 -15.09 -8.89 -25.15
C ARG A 385 -14.27 -8.56 -26.38
N MET A 386 -13.05 -9.07 -26.41
CA MET A 386 -12.17 -8.98 -27.56
C MET A 386 -11.78 -10.39 -28.05
N GLU A 387 -11.78 -10.56 -29.35
CA GLU A 387 -11.08 -11.66 -30.00
C GLU A 387 -9.68 -11.18 -30.31
N VAL A 388 -8.67 -11.76 -29.63
CA VAL A 388 -7.27 -11.41 -29.85
C VAL A 388 -6.82 -11.97 -31.19
N ALA A 389 -6.18 -11.19 -32.05
CA ALA A 389 -5.57 -11.67 -33.26
C ALA A 389 -4.45 -12.67 -32.91
N ALA A 390 -4.53 -13.90 -33.44
CA ALA A 390 -3.59 -14.97 -33.18
C ALA A 390 -2.19 -14.69 -33.76
#